data_18d54fb51b4d37bc5f12aca605c9a4a4
#
_entry.id   18d54fb51b4d37bc5f12aca605c9a4a4
#
_cell.length_a   1.000
_cell.length_b   1.000
_cell.length_c   1.000
_cell.angle_alpha   90.00
_cell.angle_beta   90.00
_cell.angle_gamma   90.00
#
_symmetry.space_group_name_H-M   'P 1'
#
loop_
_entity.id
_entity.type
_entity.pdbx_description
1 polymer ?
#
loop_
_entity_poly.entity_id
_entity_poly.type
_entity_poly.pdbx_seq_one_letter_code
_entity_poly.pdbx_strand_id
1 'polypeptide(L)'
;MKDPFFFGYGSLVNRATHSYAHAFPAQISGWRRAWRHTTLRPVAFLTAVPAHGEQIDGLIAAVPGHDWAALDEREHAYDRHPVTGPLHHQAPDAGDVQIYAVAPQHSDSPDARHPILLSYVDVVVQGYLREYGEAGVIRFFDTTDGWDAPIKDDRSAPIYPRHQTLHADEKRLVDAQLVRVSANVVAA
;
A
#
# COMPACT_ATOMS: atom_id res chain seq x y z
N MET A 1 1.15 4.20 29.06
CA MET A 1 1.40 3.12 28.07
C MET A 1 1.66 3.83 26.76
N LYS A 2 2.66 3.40 25.95
CA LYS A 2 2.90 4.02 24.64
C LYS A 2 1.83 3.54 23.67
N ASP A 3 1.39 4.43 22.74
CA ASP A 3 0.47 4.02 21.69
C ASP A 3 1.14 3.00 20.75
N PRO A 4 0.44 1.97 20.30
CA PRO A 4 0.91 1.09 19.24
C PRO A 4 0.85 1.81 17.89
N PHE A 5 1.55 1.26 16.90
CA PHE A 5 1.61 1.79 15.54
C PHE A 5 1.13 0.75 14.53
N PHE A 6 0.58 1.18 13.41
CA PHE A 6 0.46 0.34 12.23
C PHE A 6 1.60 0.62 11.26
N PHE A 7 1.95 -0.36 10.43
CA PHE A 7 2.81 -0.19 9.26
C PHE A 7 1.96 -0.24 8.00
N GLY A 8 1.81 0.91 7.34
CA GLY A 8 1.14 1.05 6.05
C GLY A 8 2.15 0.95 4.90
N TYR A 9 1.85 0.16 3.88
CA TYR A 9 2.70 -0.07 2.72
C TYR A 9 1.97 0.15 1.37
N GLY A 10 0.67 0.40 1.44
CA GLY A 10 -0.22 0.75 0.33
C GLY A 10 -0.77 2.16 0.49
N SER A 11 -2.09 2.34 0.36
CA SER A 11 -2.71 3.66 0.46
C SER A 11 -2.51 4.36 1.81
N LEU A 12 -2.22 3.62 2.87
CA LEU A 12 -1.87 4.18 4.19
C LEU A 12 -0.53 4.93 4.22
N VAL A 13 0.31 4.82 3.19
CA VAL A 13 1.51 5.69 3.04
C VAL A 13 1.10 7.12 2.68
N ASN A 14 -0.03 7.30 2.03
CA ASN A 14 -0.54 8.63 1.70
C ASN A 14 -1.34 9.21 2.87
N ARG A 15 -0.76 10.19 3.56
CA ARG A 15 -1.37 10.84 4.73
C ARG A 15 -2.73 11.49 4.45
N ALA A 16 -3.05 11.79 3.17
CA ALA A 16 -4.35 12.32 2.79
C ALA A 16 -5.48 11.27 2.85
N THR A 17 -5.17 9.99 3.03
CA THR A 17 -6.17 8.91 3.10
C THR A 17 -6.61 8.57 4.53
N HIS A 18 -6.02 9.19 5.55
CA HIS A 18 -6.31 8.92 6.96
C HIS A 18 -6.03 10.12 7.84
N SER A 19 -6.49 10.07 9.09
CA SER A 19 -6.33 11.14 10.09
C SER A 19 -5.28 10.85 11.18
N TYR A 20 -4.50 9.79 11.06
CA TYR A 20 -3.46 9.46 12.03
C TYR A 20 -2.29 10.43 11.91
N ALA A 21 -2.18 11.35 12.89
CA ALA A 21 -1.29 12.51 12.80
C ALA A 21 0.18 12.19 13.14
N HIS A 22 0.42 11.22 14.03
CA HIS A 22 1.76 10.85 14.51
C HIS A 22 2.37 9.79 13.60
N ALA A 23 2.82 10.20 12.41
CA ALA A 23 3.23 9.30 11.35
C ALA A 23 4.66 9.59 10.87
N PHE A 24 5.43 8.53 10.59
CA PHE A 24 6.85 8.61 10.21
C PHE A 24 7.16 7.61 9.10
N PRO A 25 8.03 7.98 8.12
CA PRO A 25 8.60 7.03 7.19
C PRO A 25 9.26 5.87 7.94
N ALA A 26 9.06 4.66 7.43
CA ALA A 26 9.61 3.46 8.02
C ALA A 26 9.91 2.40 6.97
N GLN A 27 10.80 1.46 7.30
CA GLN A 27 11.18 0.36 6.43
C GLN A 27 11.18 -0.94 7.22
N ILE A 28 10.56 -1.99 6.68
CA ILE A 28 10.60 -3.34 7.27
C ILE A 28 11.35 -4.31 6.37
N SER A 29 12.13 -5.20 7.01
CA SER A 29 12.84 -6.28 6.33
C SER A 29 12.03 -7.58 6.36
N GLY A 30 12.28 -8.45 5.40
CA GLY A 30 11.63 -9.76 5.30
C GLY A 30 10.27 -9.73 4.58
N TRP A 31 9.97 -8.65 3.86
CA TRP A 31 8.69 -8.46 3.20
C TRP A 31 8.85 -7.93 1.76
N ARG A 32 7.91 -8.34 0.87
CA ARG A 32 7.62 -7.73 -0.43
C ARG A 32 6.15 -7.37 -0.52
N ARG A 33 5.78 -6.55 -1.47
CA ARG A 33 4.37 -6.31 -1.82
C ARG A 33 3.97 -7.22 -2.96
N ALA A 34 2.68 -7.57 -3.02
CA ALA A 34 2.13 -8.30 -4.14
C ALA A 34 0.70 -7.86 -4.42
N TRP A 35 0.37 -7.74 -5.69
CA TRP A 35 -1.01 -7.62 -6.13
C TRP A 35 -1.68 -8.98 -6.04
N ARG A 36 -2.84 -9.03 -5.38
CA ARG A 36 -3.65 -10.23 -5.18
C ARG A 36 -5.14 -9.90 -5.31
N HIS A 37 -5.97 -10.90 -5.46
CA HIS A 37 -7.41 -10.77 -5.29
C HIS A 37 -7.97 -11.85 -4.37
N THR A 38 -9.16 -11.61 -3.83
CA THR A 38 -9.97 -12.58 -3.11
C THR A 38 -11.37 -12.59 -3.68
N THR A 39 -12.15 -13.64 -3.38
CA THR A 39 -13.58 -13.70 -3.72
C THR A 39 -14.42 -12.67 -2.96
N LEU A 40 -13.84 -12.00 -1.96
CA LEU A 40 -14.53 -11.00 -1.13
C LEU A 40 -14.59 -9.61 -1.77
N ARG A 41 -13.80 -9.35 -2.83
CA ARG A 41 -13.75 -8.04 -3.50
C ARG A 41 -13.74 -8.19 -5.02
N PRO A 42 -14.43 -7.29 -5.75
CA PRO A 42 -14.46 -7.30 -7.22
C PRO A 42 -13.21 -6.70 -7.88
N VAL A 43 -12.21 -6.29 -7.08
CA VAL A 43 -10.96 -5.66 -7.54
C VAL A 43 -9.76 -6.26 -6.82
N ALA A 44 -8.59 -6.18 -7.47
CA ALA A 44 -7.34 -6.54 -6.84
C ALA A 44 -7.00 -5.59 -5.69
N PHE A 45 -6.20 -6.08 -4.76
CA PHE A 45 -5.68 -5.32 -3.63
C PHE A 45 -4.18 -5.56 -3.49
N LEU A 46 -3.50 -4.63 -2.83
CA LEU A 46 -2.09 -4.74 -2.51
C LEU A 46 -1.93 -5.39 -1.12
N THR A 47 -1.16 -6.45 -1.03
CA THR A 47 -0.81 -7.09 0.25
C THR A 47 0.69 -7.17 0.44
N ALA A 48 1.14 -7.30 1.69
CA ALA A 48 2.51 -7.67 2.02
C ALA A 48 2.62 -9.20 2.14
N VAL A 49 3.70 -9.74 1.63
CA VAL A 49 4.02 -11.17 1.70
C VAL A 49 5.42 -11.36 2.28
N PRO A 50 5.67 -12.41 3.08
CA PRO A 50 7.02 -12.71 3.56
C PRO A 50 7.99 -12.95 2.40
N ALA A 51 9.17 -12.32 2.45
CA ALA A 51 10.22 -12.46 1.44
C ALA A 51 11.60 -12.29 2.08
N HIS A 52 12.31 -13.40 2.29
CA HIS A 52 13.62 -13.39 2.93
C HIS A 52 14.64 -12.56 2.13
N GLY A 53 15.37 -11.69 2.84
CA GLY A 53 16.39 -10.82 2.22
C GLY A 53 15.85 -9.54 1.56
N GLU A 54 14.52 -9.41 1.45
CA GLU A 54 13.86 -8.23 0.89
C GLU A 54 13.49 -7.22 1.97
N GLN A 55 13.20 -6.00 1.54
CA GLN A 55 12.69 -4.95 2.42
C GLN A 55 11.76 -4.01 1.67
N ILE A 56 10.81 -3.44 2.39
CA ILE A 56 9.86 -2.48 1.81
C ILE A 56 9.78 -1.20 2.63
N ASP A 57 9.72 -0.06 1.91
CA ASP A 57 9.38 1.23 2.50
C ASP A 57 7.88 1.28 2.85
N GLY A 58 7.54 2.08 3.84
CA GLY A 58 6.16 2.31 4.25
C GLY A 58 6.05 3.49 5.21
N LEU A 59 4.92 3.60 5.87
CA LEU A 59 4.65 4.61 6.88
C LEU A 59 4.20 3.93 8.17
N ILE A 60 4.82 4.23 9.30
CA ILE A 60 4.21 3.90 10.59
C ILE A 60 3.40 5.08 11.10
N ALA A 61 2.25 4.80 11.70
CA ALA A 61 1.48 5.84 12.39
C ALA A 61 0.86 5.31 13.66
N ALA A 62 0.83 6.17 14.69
CA ALA A 62 0.29 5.84 16.00
C ALA A 62 -1.22 5.59 15.92
N VAL A 63 -1.69 4.62 16.70
CA VAL A 63 -3.10 4.31 16.92
C VAL A 63 -3.48 4.81 18.32
N PRO A 64 -4.00 6.04 18.44
CA PRO A 64 -4.24 6.67 19.74
C PRO A 64 -5.17 5.85 20.61
N GLY A 65 -4.80 5.68 21.87
CA GLY A 65 -5.62 4.96 22.86
C GLY A 65 -5.82 3.47 22.54
N HIS A 66 -5.01 2.88 21.66
CA HIS A 66 -5.17 1.50 21.19
C HIS A 66 -6.51 1.23 20.50
N ASP A 67 -7.14 2.27 19.93
CA ASP A 67 -8.41 2.14 19.20
C ASP A 67 -8.19 1.64 17.78
N TRP A 68 -8.12 0.33 17.64
CA TRP A 68 -7.97 -0.35 16.37
C TRP A 68 -9.26 -0.48 15.57
N ALA A 69 -10.44 -0.22 16.18
CA ALA A 69 -11.74 -0.56 15.57
C ALA A 69 -11.94 0.09 14.19
N ALA A 70 -11.66 1.38 14.06
CA ALA A 70 -11.81 2.09 12.78
C ALA A 70 -10.80 1.60 11.71
N LEU A 71 -9.61 1.19 12.12
CA LEU A 71 -8.59 0.67 11.21
C LEU A 71 -8.88 -0.77 10.82
N ASP A 72 -9.31 -1.62 11.75
CA ASP A 72 -9.75 -3.00 11.49
C ASP A 72 -10.97 -3.02 10.56
N GLU A 73 -11.93 -2.09 10.72
CA GLU A 73 -13.05 -1.92 9.80
C GLU A 73 -12.60 -1.51 8.40
N ARG A 74 -11.68 -0.56 8.30
CA ARG A 74 -11.09 -0.14 7.02
C ARG A 74 -10.39 -1.30 6.31
N GLU A 75 -9.63 -2.10 7.04
CA GLU A 75 -8.78 -3.18 6.55
C GLU A 75 -9.45 -4.57 6.70
N HIS A 76 -10.80 -4.64 6.76
CA HIS A 76 -11.61 -5.82 7.08
C HIS A 76 -11.31 -7.08 6.23
N ALA A 77 -10.63 -6.96 5.08
CA ALA A 77 -10.20 -8.11 4.26
C ALA A 77 -8.77 -8.57 4.57
N TYR A 78 -8.12 -7.98 5.58
CA TYR A 78 -6.76 -8.28 5.99
C TYR A 78 -6.74 -8.75 7.44
N ASP A 79 -5.78 -9.61 7.76
CA ASP A 79 -5.45 -9.98 9.13
C ASP A 79 -4.38 -9.04 9.67
N ARG A 80 -4.51 -8.64 10.93
CA ARG A 80 -3.54 -7.82 11.63
C ARG A 80 -2.51 -8.69 12.33
N HIS A 81 -1.22 -8.47 12.03
CA HIS A 81 -0.10 -9.23 12.56
C HIS A 81 0.94 -8.32 13.21
N PRO A 82 1.62 -8.76 14.28
CA PRO A 82 2.76 -8.03 14.82
C PRO A 82 3.93 -8.05 13.83
N VAL A 83 4.62 -6.91 13.68
CA VAL A 83 5.89 -6.84 12.96
C VAL A 83 6.98 -7.41 13.86
N THR A 84 7.54 -8.56 13.49
CA THR A 84 8.55 -9.29 14.29
C THR A 84 9.96 -9.19 13.73
N GLY A 85 10.12 -8.65 12.52
CA GLY A 85 11.41 -8.47 11.85
C GLY A 85 12.06 -7.11 12.11
N PRO A 86 13.26 -6.86 11.54
CA PRO A 86 13.89 -5.56 11.63
C PRO A 86 13.01 -4.47 11.04
N LEU A 87 12.80 -3.43 11.86
CA LEU A 87 12.02 -2.24 11.51
C LEU A 87 12.89 -1.00 11.76
N HIS A 88 13.06 -0.17 10.75
CA HIS A 88 13.79 1.10 10.81
C HIS A 88 12.82 2.27 10.71
N HIS A 89 12.86 3.18 11.68
CA HIS A 89 12.04 4.40 11.71
C HIS A 89 12.67 5.46 12.62
N GLN A 90 12.16 6.69 12.54
CA GLN A 90 12.60 7.82 13.38
C GLN A 90 11.55 8.25 14.41
N ALA A 91 10.50 7.47 14.61
CA ALA A 91 9.51 7.75 15.66
C ALA A 91 10.18 7.63 17.04
N PRO A 92 10.15 8.68 17.89
CA PRO A 92 10.86 8.68 19.19
C PRO A 92 10.23 7.72 20.21
N ASP A 93 8.93 7.46 20.05
CA ASP A 93 8.11 6.77 21.03
C ASP A 93 7.25 5.64 20.44
N ALA A 94 7.68 5.03 19.33
CA ALA A 94 6.94 3.90 18.75
C ALA A 94 6.82 2.76 19.79
N GLY A 95 5.56 2.33 20.00
CA GLY A 95 5.25 1.09 20.71
C GLY A 95 5.32 -0.12 19.77
N ASP A 96 4.51 -1.15 20.05
CA ASP A 96 4.38 -2.31 19.18
C ASP A 96 3.84 -1.87 17.80
N VAL A 97 4.41 -2.44 16.73
CA VAL A 97 3.99 -2.15 15.36
C VAL A 97 3.25 -3.34 14.78
N GLN A 98 2.11 -3.07 14.17
CA GLN A 98 1.26 -4.08 13.51
C GLN A 98 1.23 -3.83 11.99
N ILE A 99 1.12 -4.89 11.21
CA ILE A 99 0.94 -4.86 9.76
C ILE A 99 -0.34 -5.60 9.37
N TYR A 100 -1.07 -5.08 8.38
CA TYR A 100 -2.22 -5.74 7.80
C TYR A 100 -1.79 -6.52 6.54
N ALA A 101 -2.03 -7.83 6.53
CA ALA A 101 -1.69 -8.68 5.39
C ALA A 101 -2.79 -9.72 5.16
N VAL A 102 -3.00 -10.10 3.90
CA VAL A 102 -3.93 -11.19 3.57
C VAL A 102 -3.22 -12.52 3.71
N ALA A 103 -3.86 -13.47 4.38
CA ALA A 103 -3.33 -14.81 4.47
C ALA A 103 -3.17 -15.44 3.08
N PRO A 104 -2.01 -16.06 2.76
CA PRO A 104 -1.72 -16.57 1.40
C PRO A 104 -2.78 -17.53 0.85
N GLN A 105 -3.40 -18.35 1.72
CA GLN A 105 -4.44 -19.32 1.34
C GLN A 105 -5.76 -18.69 0.91
N HIS A 106 -5.95 -17.38 1.12
CA HIS A 106 -7.17 -16.64 0.76
C HIS A 106 -6.95 -15.66 -0.39
N SER A 107 -5.85 -15.79 -1.12
CA SER A 107 -5.51 -14.83 -2.17
C SER A 107 -4.97 -15.51 -3.43
N ASP A 108 -5.50 -15.11 -4.58
CA ASP A 108 -5.09 -15.52 -5.92
C ASP A 108 -4.41 -14.38 -6.68
N SER A 109 -3.76 -14.69 -7.79
CA SER A 109 -3.24 -13.66 -8.71
C SER A 109 -4.39 -12.89 -9.36
N PRO A 110 -4.29 -11.55 -9.52
CA PRO A 110 -5.33 -10.76 -10.18
C PRO A 110 -5.59 -11.23 -11.61
N ASP A 111 -6.83 -11.06 -12.06
CA ASP A 111 -7.26 -11.40 -13.41
C ASP A 111 -8.12 -10.26 -14.02
N ALA A 112 -8.62 -10.46 -15.25
CA ALA A 112 -9.45 -9.46 -15.93
C ALA A 112 -10.78 -9.14 -15.21
N ARG A 113 -11.27 -10.03 -14.35
CA ARG A 113 -12.48 -9.83 -13.54
C ARG A 113 -12.19 -9.12 -12.24
N HIS A 114 -10.93 -9.16 -11.78
CA HIS A 114 -10.43 -8.54 -10.56
C HIS A 114 -9.21 -7.66 -10.87
N PRO A 115 -9.39 -6.57 -11.66
CA PRO A 115 -8.28 -5.72 -12.07
C PRO A 115 -7.76 -4.88 -10.91
N ILE A 116 -6.52 -4.43 -11.03
CA ILE A 116 -5.97 -3.35 -10.23
C ILE A 116 -6.65 -2.04 -10.63
N LEU A 117 -7.00 -1.17 -9.70
CA LEU A 117 -7.54 0.16 -10.01
C LEU A 117 -6.40 1.16 -10.18
N LEU A 118 -6.39 1.89 -11.30
CA LEU A 118 -5.37 2.94 -11.52
C LEU A 118 -5.52 4.08 -10.51
N SER A 119 -6.75 4.45 -10.13
CA SER A 119 -7.00 5.42 -9.06
C SER A 119 -6.41 5.02 -7.70
N TYR A 120 -6.29 3.71 -7.42
CA TYR A 120 -5.59 3.23 -6.22
C TYR A 120 -4.07 3.34 -6.37
N VAL A 121 -3.51 2.95 -7.53
CA VAL A 121 -2.06 3.10 -7.82
C VAL A 121 -1.64 4.56 -7.69
N ASP A 122 -2.42 5.48 -8.25
CA ASP A 122 -2.22 6.93 -8.15
C ASP A 122 -2.06 7.39 -6.70
N VAL A 123 -2.97 6.96 -5.82
CA VAL A 123 -2.95 7.32 -4.40
C VAL A 123 -1.70 6.79 -3.70
N VAL A 124 -1.33 5.54 -3.97
CA VAL A 124 -0.15 4.92 -3.37
C VAL A 124 1.11 5.63 -3.83
N VAL A 125 1.28 5.83 -5.14
CA VAL A 125 2.46 6.50 -5.72
C VAL A 125 2.59 7.93 -5.21
N GLN A 126 1.48 8.69 -5.11
CA GLN A 126 1.48 10.03 -4.53
C GLN A 126 1.99 10.01 -3.08
N GLY A 127 1.60 9.02 -2.29
CA GLY A 127 2.09 8.84 -0.93
C GLY A 127 3.60 8.59 -0.89
N TYR A 128 4.11 7.66 -1.70
CA TYR A 128 5.54 7.37 -1.80
C TYR A 128 6.35 8.58 -2.30
N LEU A 129 5.82 9.32 -3.28
CA LEU A 129 6.47 10.52 -3.78
C LEU A 129 6.64 11.57 -2.67
N ARG A 130 5.63 11.77 -1.84
CA ARG A 130 5.65 12.73 -0.73
C ARG A 130 6.58 12.33 0.41
N GLU A 131 6.62 11.04 0.75
CA GLU A 131 7.40 10.55 1.89
C GLU A 131 8.86 10.23 1.52
N TYR A 132 9.13 9.84 0.25
CA TYR A 132 10.41 9.27 -0.17
C TYR A 132 10.99 9.84 -1.48
N GLY A 133 10.27 10.78 -2.13
CA GLY A 133 10.63 11.30 -3.45
C GLY A 133 10.53 10.25 -4.56
N GLU A 134 11.02 10.59 -5.75
CA GLU A 134 10.97 9.71 -6.92
C GLU A 134 11.72 8.39 -6.71
N ALA A 135 12.85 8.40 -5.99
CA ALA A 135 13.58 7.19 -5.66
C ALA A 135 12.72 6.19 -4.84
N GLY A 136 11.88 6.70 -3.93
CA GLY A 136 10.93 5.87 -3.19
C GLY A 136 9.83 5.30 -4.07
N VAL A 137 9.37 6.07 -5.06
CA VAL A 137 8.41 5.57 -6.06
C VAL A 137 9.03 4.42 -6.86
N ILE A 138 10.26 4.57 -7.35
CA ILE A 138 10.97 3.51 -8.08
C ILE A 138 11.07 2.24 -7.21
N ARG A 139 11.51 2.36 -5.95
CA ARG A 139 11.58 1.21 -5.03
C ARG A 139 10.22 0.58 -4.76
N PHE A 140 9.14 1.37 -4.69
CA PHE A 140 7.79 0.82 -4.56
C PHE A 140 7.46 -0.13 -5.71
N PHE A 141 7.71 0.26 -6.96
CA PHE A 141 7.50 -0.59 -8.12
C PHE A 141 8.42 -1.81 -8.13
N ASP A 142 9.70 -1.65 -7.79
CA ASP A 142 10.71 -2.73 -7.81
C ASP A 142 10.46 -3.80 -6.73
N THR A 143 9.84 -3.41 -5.62
CA THR A 143 9.53 -4.31 -4.49
C THR A 143 8.06 -4.75 -4.45
N THR A 144 7.36 -4.62 -5.57
CA THR A 144 5.95 -5.03 -5.73
C THR A 144 5.82 -6.00 -6.91
N ASP A 145 5.26 -7.18 -6.64
CA ASP A 145 5.02 -8.22 -7.64
C ASP A 145 3.60 -8.14 -8.22
N GLY A 146 3.40 -8.67 -9.43
CA GLY A 146 2.09 -8.82 -10.07
C GLY A 146 1.68 -7.63 -10.94
N TRP A 147 2.63 -6.85 -11.47
CA TRP A 147 2.37 -5.76 -12.41
C TRP A 147 1.91 -6.23 -13.80
N ASP A 148 2.02 -7.52 -14.11
CA ASP A 148 1.46 -8.18 -15.29
C ASP A 148 -0.06 -8.32 -15.25
N ALA A 149 -0.68 -8.10 -14.09
CA ALA A 149 -2.13 -8.10 -13.93
C ALA A 149 -2.78 -6.91 -14.66
N PRO A 150 -4.04 -7.07 -15.15
CA PRO A 150 -4.75 -5.96 -15.76
C PRO A 150 -4.96 -4.79 -14.80
N ILE A 151 -4.65 -3.58 -15.24
CA ILE A 151 -4.89 -2.33 -14.51
C ILE A 151 -6.02 -1.57 -15.22
N LYS A 152 -7.15 -1.41 -14.56
CA LYS A 152 -8.29 -0.66 -15.09
C LYS A 152 -8.04 0.84 -14.93
N ASP A 153 -8.06 1.59 -16.03
CA ASP A 153 -7.99 3.05 -16.00
C ASP A 153 -9.36 3.63 -15.61
N ASP A 154 -9.53 3.83 -14.32
CA ASP A 154 -10.73 4.44 -13.72
C ASP A 154 -10.51 5.92 -13.33
N ARG A 155 -9.47 6.59 -13.85
CA ARG A 155 -9.15 8.00 -13.50
C ARG A 155 -10.27 8.99 -13.82
N SER A 156 -11.07 8.74 -14.87
CA SER A 156 -12.19 9.60 -15.26
C SER A 156 -13.39 9.50 -14.32
N ALA A 157 -13.55 8.33 -13.65
CA ALA A 157 -14.58 8.06 -12.65
C ALA A 157 -14.01 7.12 -11.58
N PRO A 158 -13.22 7.64 -10.63
CA PRO A 158 -12.47 6.82 -9.70
C PRO A 158 -13.34 5.91 -8.86
N ILE A 159 -13.05 4.61 -8.90
CA ILE A 159 -13.75 3.59 -8.12
C ILE A 159 -13.19 3.51 -6.70
N TYR A 160 -11.87 3.79 -6.53
CA TYR A 160 -11.27 3.74 -5.20
C TYR A 160 -11.84 4.83 -4.28
N PRO A 161 -12.46 4.49 -3.13
CA PRO A 161 -13.20 5.46 -2.31
C PRO A 161 -12.35 6.59 -1.73
N ARG A 162 -11.03 6.37 -1.57
CA ARG A 162 -10.08 7.36 -1.04
C ARG A 162 -9.16 7.89 -2.13
N HIS A 163 -9.63 7.92 -3.38
CA HIS A 163 -8.87 8.51 -4.47
C HIS A 163 -8.48 9.95 -4.16
N GLN A 164 -7.39 10.38 -4.75
CA GLN A 164 -6.85 11.72 -4.58
C GLN A 164 -6.73 12.41 -5.94
N THR A 165 -6.75 13.74 -5.94
CA THR A 165 -6.43 14.50 -7.14
C THR A 165 -4.92 14.57 -7.29
N LEU A 166 -4.41 14.03 -8.39
CA LEU A 166 -3.00 14.11 -8.76
C LEU A 166 -2.76 15.31 -9.70
N HIS A 167 -1.63 15.99 -9.49
CA HIS A 167 -1.12 16.96 -10.46
C HIS A 167 -0.64 16.27 -11.75
N ALA A 168 -0.50 17.03 -12.83
CA ALA A 168 -0.09 16.49 -14.12
C ALA A 168 1.29 15.77 -14.05
N ASP A 169 2.21 16.27 -13.25
CA ASP A 169 3.54 15.69 -13.06
C ASP A 169 3.48 14.36 -12.29
N GLU A 170 2.64 14.30 -11.25
CA GLU A 170 2.41 13.06 -10.50
C GLU A 170 1.82 11.97 -11.41
N LYS A 171 0.84 12.32 -12.25
CA LYS A 171 0.26 11.38 -13.24
C LYS A 171 1.31 10.89 -14.24
N ARG A 172 2.13 11.81 -14.79
CA ARG A 172 3.22 11.42 -15.70
C ARG A 172 4.21 10.46 -15.05
N LEU A 173 4.54 10.68 -13.78
CA LEU A 173 5.41 9.78 -13.02
C LEU A 173 4.79 8.38 -12.89
N VAL A 174 3.51 8.28 -12.52
CA VAL A 174 2.79 6.99 -12.45
C VAL A 174 2.85 6.29 -13.79
N ASP A 175 2.45 6.98 -14.87
CA ASP A 175 2.39 6.41 -16.22
C ASP A 175 3.79 5.94 -16.69
N ALA A 176 4.84 6.72 -16.43
CA ALA A 176 6.22 6.34 -16.77
C ALA A 176 6.67 5.08 -16.02
N GLN A 177 6.32 4.94 -14.74
CA GLN A 177 6.67 3.75 -13.97
C GLN A 177 5.87 2.51 -14.44
N LEU A 178 4.59 2.66 -14.76
CA LEU A 178 3.79 1.57 -15.32
C LEU A 178 4.36 1.06 -16.65
N VAL A 179 4.80 1.98 -17.53
CA VAL A 179 5.52 1.61 -18.76
C VAL A 179 6.82 0.87 -18.44
N ARG A 180 7.61 1.35 -17.46
CA ARG A 180 8.88 0.74 -17.05
C ARG A 180 8.71 -0.72 -16.60
N VAL A 181 7.64 -1.04 -15.88
CA VAL A 181 7.34 -2.41 -15.44
C VAL A 181 6.50 -3.20 -16.43
N SER A 182 6.27 -2.67 -17.63
CA SER A 182 5.47 -3.30 -18.70
C SER A 182 4.05 -3.66 -18.25
N ALA A 183 3.44 -2.82 -17.41
CA ALA A 183 2.10 -3.05 -16.91
C ALA A 183 1.04 -2.96 -18.02
N ASN A 184 0.00 -3.79 -17.90
CA ASN A 184 -1.12 -3.84 -18.85
C ASN A 184 -2.26 -2.93 -18.38
N VAL A 185 -2.26 -1.67 -18.85
CA VAL A 185 -3.34 -0.71 -18.56
C VAL A 185 -4.44 -0.86 -19.60
N VAL A 186 -5.66 -1.13 -19.14
CA VAL A 186 -6.85 -1.33 -19.99
C VAL A 186 -7.85 -0.21 -19.75
N ALA A 187 -8.58 0.19 -20.82
CA ALA A 187 -9.64 1.19 -20.73
C ALA A 187 -10.75 0.75 -19.75
N ALA A 188 -11.43 1.73 -19.15
CA ALA A 188 -12.52 1.52 -18.19
C ALA A 188 -13.74 0.86 -18.85
#